data_a469fb5f79649ff271e62a73dc7d9c5b
#
_entry.id   a469fb5f79649ff271e62a73dc7d9c5b
#
_cell.length_a   1.000
_cell.length_b   1.000
_cell.length_c   1.000
_cell.angle_alpha   90.00
_cell.angle_beta   90.00
_cell.angle_gamma   90.00
#
_symmetry.space_group_name_H-M   'P 1'
#
loop_
_entity.id
_entity.type
_entity.pdbx_description
1 polymer ?
#
loop_
_entity_poly.entity_id
_entity_poly.type
_entity_poly.pdbx_seq_one_letter_code
_entity_poly.pdbx_strand_id
1 'polypeptide(L)'
;VAMVGELDAILCPRHPRADDLTGAAHCCGHNVQITNMFAVAMGLQAVMDELAGDVVLFAVPAEEMIEIDYRNKLREQGKLKYMGGKQQLIYEGAFDDIDMAMQMHVETAKTPAGEMGLGSTSNGFVSKLIEYHGKVAHAAQAPHEGINALNAALMGVMGVNSIRETFKESDYFRFHPIINQGGTLVNCVPD
;
A
#
# COMPACT_ATOMS: atom_id res chain seq x y z
N VAL A 1 17.71 -11.11 -14.98
CA VAL A 1 16.43 -10.38 -15.04
C VAL A 1 15.47 -10.96 -14.02
N ALA A 2 14.85 -10.13 -13.16
CA ALA A 2 13.81 -10.57 -12.23
C ALA A 2 12.41 -10.40 -12.85
N MET A 3 11.61 -11.46 -12.79
CA MET A 3 10.17 -11.41 -12.99
C MET A 3 9.51 -11.26 -11.62
N VAL A 4 8.95 -10.10 -11.35
CA VAL A 4 8.40 -9.75 -10.02
C VAL A 4 6.90 -10.05 -9.99
N GLY A 5 6.46 -10.74 -8.94
CA GLY A 5 5.05 -10.99 -8.66
C GLY A 5 4.74 -10.83 -7.19
N GLU A 6 3.59 -10.30 -6.86
CA GLU A 6 3.13 -10.00 -5.51
C GLU A 6 2.27 -11.13 -4.95
N LEU A 7 2.46 -11.43 -3.66
CA LEU A 7 1.86 -12.61 -3.01
C LEU A 7 0.62 -12.28 -2.19
N ASP A 8 0.47 -11.03 -1.77
CA ASP A 8 -0.53 -10.65 -0.78
C ASP A 8 -1.93 -10.46 -1.37
N ALA A 9 -2.90 -10.48 -0.48
CA ALA A 9 -4.32 -10.27 -0.75
C ALA A 9 -4.79 -9.03 0.01
N ILE A 10 -5.95 -8.49 -0.34
CA ILE A 10 -6.58 -7.38 0.36
C ILE A 10 -7.84 -7.81 1.10
N LEU A 11 -8.25 -7.04 2.10
CA LEU A 11 -9.48 -7.28 2.84
C LEU A 11 -10.70 -6.97 1.96
N CYS A 12 -11.40 -8.02 1.54
CA CYS A 12 -12.59 -7.93 0.70
C CYS A 12 -13.61 -9.03 1.06
N PRO A 13 -14.27 -8.96 2.24
CA PRO A 13 -15.09 -10.04 2.76
C PRO A 13 -16.34 -10.35 1.93
N ARG A 14 -16.73 -9.45 1.03
CA ARG A 14 -17.84 -9.69 0.08
C ARG A 14 -17.41 -10.38 -1.21
N HIS A 15 -16.12 -10.62 -1.39
CA HIS A 15 -15.64 -11.35 -2.56
C HIS A 15 -16.05 -12.82 -2.48
N PRO A 16 -16.54 -13.45 -3.59
CA PRO A 16 -17.06 -14.84 -3.54
C PRO A 16 -16.02 -15.89 -3.16
N ARG A 17 -14.74 -15.55 -3.18
CA ARG A 17 -13.61 -16.40 -2.77
C ARG A 17 -12.82 -15.78 -1.64
N ALA A 18 -13.44 -14.93 -0.83
CA ALA A 18 -12.79 -14.45 0.38
C ALA A 18 -12.54 -15.61 1.35
N ASP A 19 -11.43 -15.55 2.04
CA ASP A 19 -11.13 -16.47 3.14
C ASP A 19 -12.12 -16.25 4.28
N ASP A 20 -12.71 -17.32 4.78
CA ASP A 20 -13.80 -17.26 5.76
C ASP A 20 -13.36 -16.69 7.13
N LEU A 21 -12.07 -16.80 7.46
CA LEU A 21 -11.52 -16.34 8.75
C LEU A 21 -11.02 -14.91 8.70
N THR A 22 -10.32 -14.54 7.62
CA THR A 22 -9.67 -13.25 7.50
C THR A 22 -10.45 -12.26 6.63
N GLY A 23 -11.35 -12.73 5.79
CA GLY A 23 -12.02 -11.92 4.78
C GLY A 23 -11.10 -11.45 3.66
N ALA A 24 -9.89 -12.00 3.55
CA ALA A 24 -8.93 -11.63 2.52
C ALA A 24 -9.26 -12.29 1.17
N ALA A 25 -9.05 -11.57 0.10
CA ALA A 25 -9.21 -12.08 -1.27
C ALA A 25 -8.19 -11.46 -2.22
N HIS A 26 -7.80 -12.24 -3.23
CA HIS A 26 -7.00 -11.73 -4.35
C HIS A 26 -7.89 -10.94 -5.33
N CYS A 27 -8.15 -9.68 -5.02
CA CYS A 27 -8.95 -8.79 -5.86
C CYS A 27 -8.17 -7.57 -6.40
N CYS A 28 -6.86 -7.49 -6.13
CA CYS A 28 -5.96 -6.55 -6.80
C CYS A 28 -5.28 -7.15 -8.05
N GLY A 29 -5.40 -8.45 -8.28
CA GLY A 29 -4.82 -9.12 -9.46
C GLY A 29 -3.46 -9.78 -9.21
N HIS A 30 -2.99 -9.85 -7.97
CA HIS A 30 -1.70 -10.49 -7.63
C HIS A 30 -1.67 -11.98 -7.97
N ASN A 31 -2.78 -12.67 -7.87
CA ASN A 31 -2.91 -14.05 -8.35
C ASN A 31 -2.64 -14.20 -9.86
N VAL A 32 -3.03 -13.21 -10.65
CA VAL A 32 -2.73 -13.18 -12.11
C VAL A 32 -1.25 -12.91 -12.34
N GLN A 33 -0.65 -12.01 -11.56
CA GLN A 33 0.79 -11.75 -11.64
C GLN A 33 1.62 -13.01 -11.36
N ILE A 34 1.33 -13.72 -10.28
CA ILE A 34 2.04 -14.95 -9.90
C ILE A 34 1.85 -16.02 -10.97
N THR A 35 0.63 -16.18 -11.48
CA THR A 35 0.35 -17.14 -12.57
C THR A 35 1.16 -16.79 -13.82
N ASN A 36 1.22 -15.52 -14.19
CA ASN A 36 1.99 -15.06 -15.34
C ASN A 36 3.49 -15.27 -15.13
N MET A 37 4.01 -15.02 -13.93
CA MET A 37 5.41 -15.26 -13.58
C MET A 37 5.79 -16.74 -13.82
N PHE A 38 4.96 -17.68 -13.39
CA PHE A 38 5.17 -19.10 -13.67
C PHE A 38 5.04 -19.44 -15.14
N ALA A 39 4.04 -18.88 -15.84
CA ALA A 39 3.87 -19.13 -17.28
C ALA A 39 5.08 -18.65 -18.09
N VAL A 40 5.63 -17.48 -17.76
CA VAL A 40 6.85 -16.95 -18.39
C VAL A 40 8.03 -17.87 -18.11
N ALA A 41 8.22 -18.32 -16.87
CA ALA A 41 9.30 -19.26 -16.54
C ALA A 41 9.22 -20.56 -17.35
N MET A 42 8.03 -21.14 -17.44
CA MET A 42 7.81 -22.36 -18.21
C MET A 42 8.07 -22.12 -19.72
N GLY A 43 7.64 -20.97 -20.26
CA GLY A 43 7.88 -20.62 -21.65
C GLY A 43 9.37 -20.40 -21.96
N LEU A 44 10.08 -19.71 -21.07
CA LEU A 44 11.50 -19.42 -21.24
C LEU A 44 12.38 -20.66 -21.06
N GLN A 45 11.95 -21.65 -20.28
CA GLN A 45 12.72 -22.89 -20.05
C GLN A 45 13.13 -23.56 -21.36
N ALA A 46 12.30 -23.48 -22.40
CA ALA A 46 12.57 -24.08 -23.71
C ALA A 46 13.70 -23.38 -24.49
N VAL A 47 14.04 -22.14 -24.15
CA VAL A 47 15.01 -21.30 -24.87
C VAL A 47 16.11 -20.74 -23.96
N MET A 48 16.21 -21.22 -22.73
CA MET A 48 17.18 -20.70 -21.76
C MET A 48 18.62 -20.81 -22.24
N ASP A 49 18.97 -21.87 -22.98
CA ASP A 49 20.31 -22.06 -23.55
C ASP A 49 20.67 -21.00 -24.63
N GLU A 50 19.69 -20.30 -25.15
CA GLU A 50 19.87 -19.22 -26.14
C GLU A 50 19.93 -17.83 -25.49
N LEU A 51 19.65 -17.72 -24.21
CA LEU A 51 19.62 -16.45 -23.47
C LEU A 51 20.95 -16.16 -22.79
N ALA A 52 21.38 -14.90 -22.84
CA ALA A 52 22.56 -14.44 -22.14
C ALA A 52 22.19 -13.92 -20.75
N GLY A 53 22.12 -14.82 -19.77
CA GLY A 53 21.85 -14.47 -18.37
C GLY A 53 20.76 -15.32 -17.72
N ASP A 54 20.45 -14.99 -16.49
CA ASP A 54 19.52 -15.74 -15.63
C ASP A 54 18.15 -15.06 -15.54
N VAL A 55 17.11 -15.86 -15.36
CA VAL A 55 15.77 -15.38 -15.05
C VAL A 55 15.42 -15.78 -13.61
N VAL A 56 15.15 -14.78 -12.78
CA VAL A 56 14.80 -14.94 -11.36
C VAL A 56 13.30 -14.73 -11.19
N LEU A 57 12.60 -15.70 -10.61
CA LEU A 57 11.21 -15.53 -10.19
C LEU A 57 11.19 -14.91 -8.80
N PHE A 58 10.80 -13.64 -8.73
CA PHE A 58 10.91 -12.83 -7.53
C PHE A 58 9.53 -12.60 -6.92
N ALA A 59 9.16 -13.44 -5.95
CA ALA A 59 7.87 -13.35 -5.26
C ALA A 59 7.97 -12.41 -4.05
N VAL A 60 7.16 -11.35 -4.05
CA VAL A 60 7.22 -10.26 -3.07
C VAL A 60 5.99 -10.31 -2.15
N PRO A 61 6.16 -10.38 -0.84
CA PRO A 61 5.06 -10.22 0.11
C PRO A 61 4.74 -8.75 0.37
N ALA A 62 3.56 -8.47 0.93
CA ALA A 62 3.22 -7.19 1.57
C ALA A 62 3.36 -5.95 0.65
N GLU A 63 2.85 -6.03 -0.56
CA GLU A 63 2.76 -4.87 -1.46
C GLU A 63 1.70 -3.89 -0.98
N GLU A 64 0.54 -4.40 -0.59
CA GLU A 64 -0.60 -3.62 -0.13
C GLU A 64 -0.33 -3.01 1.24
N MET A 65 -0.70 -1.75 1.41
CA MET A 65 -0.48 -1.02 2.67
C MET A 65 -1.64 -1.27 3.64
N ILE A 66 -1.74 -2.50 4.11
CA ILE A 66 -2.73 -3.01 5.07
C ILE A 66 -2.06 -3.41 6.38
N GLU A 67 -2.85 -3.68 7.42
CA GLU A 67 -2.37 -4.10 8.75
C GLU A 67 -1.31 -3.16 9.35
N ILE A 68 -1.53 -1.86 9.21
CA ILE A 68 -0.55 -0.81 9.55
C ILE A 68 -0.07 -0.93 11.00
N ASP A 69 -0.98 -1.17 11.95
CA ASP A 69 -0.62 -1.28 13.37
C ASP A 69 0.29 -2.48 13.66
N TYR A 70 0.05 -3.61 12.98
CA TYR A 70 0.90 -4.79 13.08
C TYR A 70 2.30 -4.51 12.51
N ARG A 71 2.36 -3.91 11.33
CA ARG A 71 3.63 -3.56 10.67
C ARG A 71 4.40 -2.49 11.45
N ASN A 72 3.72 -1.52 12.07
CA ASN A 72 4.36 -0.55 12.96
C ASN A 72 5.00 -1.24 14.17
N LYS A 73 4.33 -2.20 14.81
CA LYS A 73 4.92 -2.98 15.89
C LYS A 73 6.18 -3.73 15.45
N LEU A 74 6.20 -4.26 14.23
CA LEU A 74 7.40 -4.90 13.69
C LEU A 74 8.55 -3.90 13.48
N ARG A 75 8.24 -2.67 13.05
CA ARG A 75 9.22 -1.59 12.93
C ARG A 75 9.78 -1.16 14.29
N GLU A 76 8.94 -0.98 15.28
CA GLU A 76 9.32 -0.65 16.67
C GLU A 76 10.22 -1.74 17.28
N GLN A 77 9.98 -3.00 16.93
CA GLN A 77 10.81 -4.14 17.30
C GLN A 77 12.11 -4.26 16.48
N GLY A 78 12.35 -3.37 15.53
CA GLY A 78 13.53 -3.42 14.64
C GLY A 78 13.51 -4.57 13.61
N LYS A 79 12.37 -5.23 13.42
CA LYS A 79 12.23 -6.35 12.46
C LYS A 79 12.00 -5.89 11.03
N LEU A 80 11.46 -4.69 10.85
CA LEU A 80 11.25 -4.04 9.57
C LEU A 80 11.75 -2.62 9.63
N LYS A 81 12.27 -2.11 8.52
CA LYS A 81 12.51 -0.69 8.29
C LYS A 81 11.41 -0.06 7.45
N TYR A 82 10.96 -0.77 6.43
CA TYR A 82 9.89 -0.36 5.53
C TYR A 82 8.68 -1.27 5.64
N MET A 83 7.48 -0.72 5.49
CA MET A 83 6.24 -1.49 5.58
C MET A 83 5.88 -2.21 4.28
N GLY A 84 6.33 -1.71 3.13
CA GLY A 84 6.11 -2.33 1.84
C GLY A 84 7.18 -3.37 1.54
N GLY A 85 6.79 -4.53 1.01
CA GLY A 85 7.70 -5.65 0.78
C GLY A 85 8.83 -5.34 -0.18
N LYS A 86 8.55 -4.69 -1.32
CA LYS A 86 9.60 -4.31 -2.28
C LYS A 86 10.63 -3.38 -1.65
N GLN A 87 10.21 -2.37 -0.91
CA GLN A 87 11.11 -1.43 -0.23
C GLN A 87 11.95 -2.12 0.84
N GLN A 88 11.36 -3.06 1.59
CA GLN A 88 12.10 -3.82 2.60
C GLN A 88 13.14 -4.74 1.95
N LEU A 89 12.76 -5.45 0.90
CA LEU A 89 13.67 -6.35 0.17
C LEU A 89 14.82 -5.59 -0.53
N ILE A 90 14.54 -4.40 -1.08
CA ILE A 90 15.60 -3.52 -1.62
C ILE A 90 16.55 -3.11 -0.50
N TYR A 91 16.04 -2.73 0.66
CA TYR A 91 16.86 -2.35 1.81
C TYR A 91 17.73 -3.51 2.33
N GLU A 92 17.24 -4.74 2.24
CA GLU A 92 17.96 -5.95 2.62
C GLU A 92 18.96 -6.44 1.55
N GLY A 93 19.04 -5.76 0.40
CA GLY A 93 19.95 -6.12 -0.68
C GLY A 93 19.46 -7.25 -1.58
N ALA A 94 18.19 -7.66 -1.47
CA ALA A 94 17.67 -8.77 -2.26
C ALA A 94 17.63 -8.50 -3.78
N PHE A 95 17.81 -7.25 -4.19
CA PHE A 95 17.88 -6.83 -5.58
C PHE A 95 19.29 -6.49 -6.07
N ASP A 96 20.32 -6.64 -5.22
CA ASP A 96 21.68 -6.18 -5.56
C ASP A 96 22.29 -6.92 -6.76
N ASP A 97 21.90 -8.17 -6.98
CA ASP A 97 22.34 -8.99 -8.12
C ASP A 97 21.36 -8.96 -9.31
N ILE A 98 20.40 -8.04 -9.32
CA ILE A 98 19.36 -7.94 -10.35
C ILE A 98 19.63 -6.74 -11.25
N ASP A 99 20.01 -6.98 -12.52
CA ASP A 99 20.25 -5.91 -13.50
C ASP A 99 18.96 -5.26 -14.00
N MET A 100 17.89 -6.06 -14.16
CA MET A 100 16.60 -5.60 -14.66
C MET A 100 15.46 -6.30 -13.93
N ALA A 101 14.38 -5.59 -13.71
CA ALA A 101 13.15 -6.14 -13.14
C ALA A 101 11.95 -5.82 -14.04
N MET A 102 11.07 -6.80 -14.20
CA MET A 102 9.82 -6.68 -14.94
C MET A 102 8.68 -7.11 -14.02
N GLN A 103 7.59 -6.38 -14.09
CA GLN A 103 6.35 -6.72 -13.39
C GLN A 103 5.16 -6.50 -14.31
N MET A 104 4.19 -7.39 -14.25
CA MET A 104 2.90 -7.22 -14.89
C MET A 104 1.85 -6.86 -13.84
N HIS A 105 0.90 -6.03 -14.20
CA HIS A 105 -0.31 -5.83 -13.40
C HIS A 105 -1.55 -5.86 -14.29
N VAL A 106 -2.67 -6.35 -13.75
CA VAL A 106 -3.94 -6.29 -14.46
C VAL A 106 -4.48 -4.87 -14.41
N GLU A 107 -5.07 -4.42 -15.51
CA GLU A 107 -5.70 -3.10 -15.60
C GLU A 107 -7.21 -3.27 -15.77
N THR A 108 -7.98 -2.51 -15.01
CA THR A 108 -9.45 -2.52 -15.07
C THR A 108 -10.01 -1.42 -15.95
N ALA A 109 -9.22 -0.38 -16.24
CA ALA A 109 -9.62 0.68 -17.15
C ALA A 109 -9.58 0.19 -18.60
N LYS A 110 -10.63 0.50 -19.34
CA LYS A 110 -10.62 0.26 -20.80
C LYS A 110 -9.61 1.21 -21.42
N THR A 111 -8.51 0.66 -21.92
CA THR A 111 -7.52 1.45 -22.64
C THR A 111 -7.90 1.51 -24.13
N PRO A 112 -7.82 2.68 -24.77
CA PRO A 112 -8.04 2.79 -26.22
C PRO A 112 -7.00 2.03 -27.07
N ALA A 113 -5.88 1.67 -26.47
CA ALA A 113 -4.70 1.11 -27.14
C ALA A 113 -4.72 -0.41 -27.29
N GLY A 114 -5.77 -1.11 -26.85
CA GLY A 114 -5.86 -2.56 -26.94
C GLY A 114 -5.81 -3.27 -25.58
N GLU A 115 -5.49 -4.55 -25.60
CA GLU A 115 -5.61 -5.44 -24.45
C GLU A 115 -4.36 -5.44 -23.54
N MET A 116 -3.25 -4.87 -23.98
CA MET A 116 -1.99 -4.82 -23.22
C MET A 116 -1.24 -3.51 -23.47
N GLY A 117 -0.76 -2.89 -22.40
CA GLY A 117 0.13 -1.73 -22.42
C GLY A 117 1.55 -2.09 -21.98
N LEU A 118 2.55 -1.46 -22.58
CA LEU A 118 3.94 -1.57 -22.18
C LEU A 118 4.48 -0.20 -21.76
N GLY A 119 5.26 -0.17 -20.67
CA GLY A 119 5.99 1.02 -20.26
C GLY A 119 5.08 2.16 -19.82
N SER A 120 4.37 2.01 -18.73
CA SER A 120 3.58 3.08 -18.11
C SER A 120 4.38 3.89 -17.09
N THR A 121 3.93 5.10 -16.85
CA THR A 121 4.37 5.90 -15.69
C THR A 121 3.33 5.78 -14.59
N SER A 122 3.77 5.77 -13.33
CA SER A 122 2.90 5.77 -12.17
C SER A 122 3.31 6.84 -11.16
N ASN A 123 2.37 7.25 -10.33
CA ASN A 123 2.69 8.09 -9.18
C ASN A 123 3.35 7.23 -8.09
N GLY A 124 4.37 7.78 -7.43
CA GLY A 124 4.84 7.25 -6.17
C GLY A 124 3.88 7.64 -5.03
N PHE A 125 4.12 7.09 -3.84
CA PHE A 125 3.35 7.48 -2.65
C PHE A 125 4.24 7.58 -1.41
N VAL A 126 3.77 8.37 -0.45
CA VAL A 126 4.34 8.47 0.88
C VAL A 126 3.19 8.30 1.88
N SER A 127 3.25 7.25 2.71
CA SER A 127 2.33 7.06 3.82
C SER A 127 2.85 7.73 5.07
N LYS A 128 1.96 8.40 5.81
CA LYS A 128 2.26 9.02 7.09
C LYS A 128 1.18 8.66 8.10
N LEU A 129 1.60 8.22 9.28
CA LEU A 129 0.74 8.16 10.45
C LEU A 129 0.95 9.46 11.23
N ILE A 130 -0.15 10.14 11.52
CA ILE A 130 -0.15 11.41 12.25
C ILE A 130 -1.01 11.21 13.48
N GLU A 131 -0.43 11.44 14.65
CA GLU A 131 -1.11 11.35 15.92
C GLU A 131 -1.29 12.75 16.50
N TYR A 132 -2.51 13.03 16.96
CA TYR A 132 -2.85 14.23 17.70
C TYR A 132 -3.17 13.83 19.12
N HIS A 133 -2.54 14.47 20.09
CA HIS A 133 -2.73 14.21 21.49
C HIS A 133 -3.49 15.38 22.13
N GLY A 134 -4.55 15.05 22.83
CA GLY A 134 -5.42 16.01 23.49
C GLY A 134 -5.49 15.79 24.99
N LYS A 135 -6.64 16.15 25.56
CA LYS A 135 -6.96 15.93 26.97
C LYS A 135 -8.44 15.56 27.08
N VAL A 136 -8.71 14.39 27.63
CA VAL A 136 -10.08 13.95 27.88
C VAL A 136 -10.79 14.86 28.89
N ALA A 137 -12.05 15.12 28.67
CA ALA A 137 -12.95 15.75 29.62
C ALA A 137 -14.40 15.28 29.37
N HIS A 138 -15.24 15.41 30.40
CA HIS A 138 -16.67 15.09 30.25
C HIS A 138 -17.34 16.11 29.33
N ALA A 139 -17.89 15.66 28.20
CA ALA A 139 -18.39 16.55 27.14
C ALA A 139 -19.54 17.46 27.56
N ALA A 140 -20.37 17.06 28.54
CA ALA A 140 -21.50 17.85 29.02
C ALA A 140 -21.19 18.68 30.30
N GLN A 141 -20.34 18.17 31.19
CA GLN A 141 -20.11 18.79 32.50
C GLN A 141 -18.93 19.75 32.49
N ALA A 142 -17.83 19.37 31.85
CA ALA A 142 -16.58 20.14 31.90
C ALA A 142 -15.86 20.14 30.54
N PRO A 143 -16.53 20.42 29.41
CA PRO A 143 -15.88 20.38 28.09
C PRO A 143 -14.73 21.39 27.95
N HIS A 144 -14.77 22.46 28.72
CA HIS A 144 -13.75 23.53 28.77
C HIS A 144 -12.42 23.08 29.35
N GLU A 145 -12.38 21.95 30.07
CA GLU A 145 -11.16 21.36 30.59
C GLU A 145 -10.48 20.40 29.59
N GLY A 146 -11.16 20.06 28.49
CA GLY A 146 -10.68 19.15 27.47
C GLY A 146 -9.87 19.86 26.38
N ILE A 147 -9.05 19.07 25.68
CA ILE A 147 -8.38 19.47 24.44
C ILE A 147 -8.77 18.42 23.40
N ASN A 148 -9.55 18.85 22.39
CA ASN A 148 -10.11 17.94 21.40
C ASN A 148 -9.11 17.62 20.29
N ALA A 149 -8.47 16.45 20.36
CA ALA A 149 -7.51 15.97 19.39
C ALA A 149 -8.17 15.68 18.02
N LEU A 150 -9.41 15.17 18.01
CA LEU A 150 -10.14 14.92 16.77
C LEU A 150 -10.39 16.22 15.99
N ASN A 151 -10.78 17.30 16.67
CA ASN A 151 -10.96 18.58 16.00
C ASN A 151 -9.63 19.10 15.40
N ALA A 152 -8.52 18.92 16.10
CA ALA A 152 -7.20 19.28 15.58
C ALA A 152 -6.85 18.47 14.31
N ALA A 153 -7.12 17.16 14.31
CA ALA A 153 -6.92 16.30 13.16
C ALA A 153 -7.78 16.72 11.96
N LEU A 154 -9.06 17.00 12.18
CA LEU A 154 -9.97 17.51 11.15
C LEU A 154 -9.51 18.85 10.56
N MET A 155 -9.04 19.78 11.39
CA MET A 155 -8.45 21.04 10.94
C MET A 155 -7.18 20.80 10.11
N GLY A 156 -6.33 19.85 10.50
CA GLY A 156 -5.16 19.47 9.72
C GLY A 156 -5.53 18.97 8.32
N VAL A 157 -6.51 18.06 8.22
CA VAL A 157 -7.03 17.57 6.93
C VAL A 157 -7.63 18.70 6.09
N MET A 158 -8.43 19.57 6.70
CA MET A 158 -9.01 20.74 6.02
C MET A 158 -7.92 21.71 5.53
N GLY A 159 -6.88 21.94 6.35
CA GLY A 159 -5.76 22.80 5.97
C GLY A 159 -5.06 22.30 4.71
N VAL A 160 -4.73 21.01 4.64
CA VAL A 160 -4.11 20.43 3.42
C VAL A 160 -5.06 20.51 2.23
N ASN A 161 -6.34 20.22 2.41
CA ASN A 161 -7.32 20.35 1.33
C ASN A 161 -7.47 21.79 0.81
N SER A 162 -7.34 22.77 1.69
CA SER A 162 -7.46 24.19 1.32
C SER A 162 -6.31 24.71 0.46
N ILE A 163 -5.13 24.10 0.54
CA ILE A 163 -3.97 24.50 -0.28
C ILE A 163 -3.85 23.71 -1.59
N ARG A 164 -4.70 22.70 -1.82
CA ARG A 164 -4.60 21.84 -3.01
C ARG A 164 -4.75 22.60 -4.32
N GLU A 165 -5.54 23.67 -4.35
CA GLU A 165 -5.72 24.52 -5.53
C GLU A 165 -4.42 25.21 -5.99
N THR A 166 -3.43 25.31 -5.09
CA THR A 166 -2.13 25.94 -5.39
C THR A 166 -1.11 24.96 -5.95
N PHE A 167 -1.42 23.67 -6.00
CA PHE A 167 -0.52 22.67 -6.55
C PHE A 167 -0.53 22.69 -8.08
N LYS A 168 0.63 22.53 -8.67
CA LYS A 168 0.74 22.45 -10.13
C LYS A 168 0.10 21.15 -10.63
N GLU A 169 -0.66 21.22 -11.70
CA GLU A 169 -1.26 20.05 -12.34
C GLU A 169 -0.20 19.04 -12.80
N SER A 170 0.97 19.53 -13.22
CA SER A 170 2.11 18.71 -13.62
C SER A 170 2.70 17.84 -12.51
N ASP A 171 2.41 18.16 -11.24
CA ASP A 171 2.93 17.39 -10.11
C ASP A 171 2.10 16.13 -9.82
N TYR A 172 0.93 15.99 -10.46
CA TYR A 172 0.02 14.85 -10.30
C TYR A 172 -0.30 14.51 -8.85
N PHE A 173 -0.33 15.51 -7.97
CA PHE A 173 -0.47 15.34 -6.53
C PHE A 173 -1.83 14.75 -6.15
N ARG A 174 -1.81 13.78 -5.25
CA ARG A 174 -3.01 13.21 -4.60
C ARG A 174 -2.81 13.21 -3.11
N PHE A 175 -3.81 13.63 -2.37
CA PHE A 175 -3.87 13.57 -0.92
C PHE A 175 -5.09 12.76 -0.52
N HIS A 176 -4.87 11.65 0.18
CA HIS A 176 -5.92 10.70 0.54
C HIS A 176 -5.80 10.33 2.03
N PRO A 177 -6.45 11.08 2.95
CA PRO A 177 -6.45 10.79 4.36
C PRO A 177 -7.54 9.77 4.73
N ILE A 178 -7.24 8.97 5.76
CA ILE A 178 -8.23 8.20 6.52
C ILE A 178 -8.06 8.53 8.00
N ILE A 179 -9.12 8.36 8.78
CA ILE A 179 -9.10 8.49 10.23
C ILE A 179 -9.20 7.09 10.81
N ASN A 180 -8.13 6.60 11.39
CA ASN A 180 -8.09 5.27 12.00
C ASN A 180 -8.80 5.25 13.36
N GLN A 181 -8.64 6.34 14.13
CA GLN A 181 -9.25 6.50 15.44
C GLN A 181 -9.58 7.97 15.69
N GLY A 182 -10.77 8.25 16.17
CA GLY A 182 -11.26 9.62 16.43
C GLY A 182 -11.96 9.77 17.77
N GLY A 183 -11.60 8.94 18.75
CA GLY A 183 -12.20 8.91 20.09
C GLY A 183 -12.83 7.55 20.41
N THR A 184 -13.19 7.36 21.67
CA THR A 184 -13.72 6.08 22.19
C THR A 184 -15.15 6.17 22.74
N LEU A 185 -15.53 7.32 23.29
CA LEU A 185 -16.80 7.52 23.97
C LEU A 185 -17.47 8.81 23.50
N VAL A 186 -18.79 8.76 23.25
CA VAL A 186 -19.57 9.92 22.79
C VAL A 186 -19.75 11.02 23.85
N ASN A 187 -19.60 10.67 25.11
CA ASN A 187 -19.73 11.60 26.26
C ASN A 187 -18.38 12.16 26.74
N CYS A 188 -17.31 11.91 25.99
CA CYS A 188 -15.97 12.44 26.30
C CYS A 188 -15.43 13.27 25.14
N VAL A 189 -14.68 14.32 25.46
CA VAL A 189 -13.85 15.05 24.49
C VAL A 189 -12.72 14.12 24.05
N PRO A 190 -12.55 13.85 22.76
CA PRO A 190 -11.47 12.98 22.25
C PRO A 190 -10.07 13.53 22.55
N ASP A 191 -9.19 12.66 23.04
CA ASP A 191 -7.79 12.95 23.40
C ASP A 191 -6.77 12.24 22.52
#